data_b091feb105fb36db7bbd0caf7d857493
#
_entry.id   b091feb105fb36db7bbd0caf7d857493
#
_cell.length_a   1.000
_cell.length_b   1.000
_cell.length_c   1.000
_cell.angle_alpha   90.00
_cell.angle_beta   90.00
_cell.angle_gamma   90.00
#
_symmetry.space_group_name_H-M   'P 1'
#
loop_
_entity.id
_entity.type
_entity.pdbx_description
1 polymer ?
#
loop_
_entity_poly.entity_id
_entity_poly.type
_entity_poly.pdbx_seq_one_letter_code
_entity_poly.pdbx_strand_id
1 'polypeptide(L)'
;MRMRVLRAIQVGVVLGLLLASAVASDYQRGAMIRFARIYLTPDSNSSVLGSIDRGRDLVILETTPGWVHVTANLTEVKTVTGWIVDKGVIRAAQPDGDRVLYGEAVDSEDQASRAHGRNNAAQDAMHLYYCVAEYFPQSPFAGEAMYRAADIRWQIEKSDISTRPSAKEKEAFLREGMNEQFMKEVIKKFPGTKWADLAAFHLIENKLCGDWQGDPKCPAKEADYYEKYVNDHPQSPAAAEALYDAAWRYSALIEMYKTDEQLKKSEESKGKAIAIAQKVASQYPQSDWGARAQRLLFLIGQGVPTYGNSIE
;
A
#
# COMPACT_ATOMS: atom_id res chain seq x y z
N MET A 1 -81.67 -14.69 34.71
CA MET A 1 -80.46 -13.87 34.51
C MET A 1 -79.28 -14.65 35.07
N ARG A 2 -78.59 -15.43 34.27
CA ARG A 2 -77.38 -16.21 34.69
C ARG A 2 -76.31 -16.09 33.61
N MET A 3 -75.23 -15.45 33.98
CA MET A 3 -73.97 -15.35 33.20
C MET A 3 -73.28 -16.71 33.16
N ARG A 4 -72.98 -17.20 32.00
CA ARG A 4 -72.05 -18.35 31.81
C ARG A 4 -70.70 -17.86 31.35
N VAL A 5 -69.71 -18.12 32.17
CA VAL A 5 -68.29 -17.86 31.90
C VAL A 5 -67.77 -19.04 31.07
N LEU A 6 -67.30 -18.79 29.86
CA LEU A 6 -66.54 -19.75 29.08
C LEU A 6 -65.04 -19.56 29.42
N ARG A 7 -64.42 -20.62 29.93
CA ARG A 7 -62.93 -20.71 30.05
C ARG A 7 -62.36 -21.16 28.72
N ALA A 8 -61.54 -20.31 28.13
CA ALA A 8 -60.69 -20.68 27.00
C ALA A 8 -59.42 -21.31 27.54
N ILE A 9 -59.08 -22.51 27.09
CA ILE A 9 -57.83 -23.22 27.36
C ILE A 9 -56.87 -22.78 26.28
N GLN A 10 -55.81 -22.05 26.66
CA GLN A 10 -54.69 -21.76 25.78
C GLN A 10 -53.69 -22.94 25.80
N VAL A 11 -53.60 -23.63 24.68
CA VAL A 11 -52.57 -24.63 24.44
C VAL A 11 -51.33 -23.86 23.93
N GLY A 12 -50.32 -23.70 24.78
CA GLY A 12 -49.04 -23.12 24.40
C GLY A 12 -48.21 -24.13 23.60
N VAL A 13 -48.02 -23.88 22.31
CA VAL A 13 -47.04 -24.59 21.50
C VAL A 13 -45.68 -23.95 21.77
N VAL A 14 -44.83 -24.63 22.53
CA VAL A 14 -43.42 -24.28 22.70
C VAL A 14 -42.69 -24.75 21.46
N LEU A 15 -42.47 -23.84 20.51
CA LEU A 15 -41.62 -24.05 19.34
C LEU A 15 -40.17 -23.92 19.80
N GLY A 16 -39.51 -25.03 20.10
CA GLY A 16 -38.07 -25.06 20.40
C GLY A 16 -37.28 -24.74 19.13
N LEU A 17 -36.79 -23.49 18.99
CA LEU A 17 -35.77 -23.12 18.02
C LEU A 17 -34.46 -23.77 18.43
N LEU A 18 -34.15 -24.91 17.83
CA LEU A 18 -32.80 -25.45 17.76
C LEU A 18 -31.94 -24.49 16.92
N LEU A 19 -31.27 -23.53 17.56
CA LEU A 19 -30.16 -22.80 16.98
C LEU A 19 -29.04 -23.83 16.75
N ALA A 20 -28.98 -24.38 15.54
CA ALA A 20 -27.82 -25.04 15.04
C ALA A 20 -26.74 -23.95 14.91
N SER A 21 -25.90 -23.79 15.93
CA SER A 21 -24.65 -23.07 15.83
C SER A 21 -23.86 -23.77 14.75
N ALA A 22 -23.81 -23.20 13.55
CA ALA A 22 -22.82 -23.55 12.57
C ALA A 22 -21.48 -23.23 13.23
N VAL A 23 -20.82 -24.26 13.73
CA VAL A 23 -19.40 -24.18 14.10
C VAL A 23 -18.68 -23.96 12.78
N ALA A 24 -18.48 -22.70 12.40
CA ALA A 24 -17.46 -22.37 11.43
C ALA A 24 -16.19 -22.97 12.01
N SER A 25 -15.64 -24.01 11.37
CA SER A 25 -14.37 -24.55 11.76
C SER A 25 -13.37 -23.44 11.52
N ASP A 26 -12.92 -22.83 12.61
CA ASP A 26 -11.94 -21.76 12.61
C ASP A 26 -10.61 -22.38 12.24
N TYR A 27 -10.40 -22.61 10.94
CA TYR A 27 -9.14 -23.15 10.45
C TYR A 27 -8.03 -22.17 10.80
N GLN A 28 -7.03 -22.70 11.50
CA GLN A 28 -5.88 -21.90 11.87
C GLN A 28 -5.13 -21.48 10.60
N ARG A 29 -4.86 -20.19 10.46
CA ARG A 29 -4.02 -19.66 9.37
C ARG A 29 -2.55 -19.63 9.81
N GLY A 30 -1.66 -19.68 8.84
CA GLY A 30 -0.22 -19.54 9.04
C GLY A 30 0.46 -19.03 7.79
N ALA A 31 1.73 -18.67 7.92
CA ALA A 31 2.58 -18.25 6.80
C ALA A 31 3.92 -19.00 6.84
N MET A 32 4.47 -19.24 5.65
CA MET A 32 5.81 -19.80 5.51
C MET A 32 6.87 -18.70 5.55
N ILE A 33 7.89 -18.85 6.39
CA ILE A 33 9.07 -17.96 6.36
C ILE A 33 10.21 -18.53 5.50
N ARG A 34 9.99 -19.67 4.88
CA ARG A 34 10.98 -20.37 4.04
C ARG A 34 10.27 -21.20 2.96
N PHE A 35 11.00 -21.60 1.93
CA PHE A 35 10.53 -22.58 0.96
C PHE A 35 10.22 -23.93 1.63
N ALA A 36 9.08 -24.54 1.24
CA ALA A 36 8.70 -25.88 1.67
C ALA A 36 8.10 -26.71 0.53
N ARG A 37 8.33 -28.02 0.54
CA ARG A 37 7.64 -28.95 -0.35
C ARG A 37 6.34 -29.42 0.30
N ILE A 38 5.33 -29.64 -0.50
CA ILE A 38 4.05 -30.24 -0.09
C ILE A 38 4.08 -31.70 -0.51
N TYR A 39 3.85 -32.60 0.43
CA TYR A 39 3.86 -34.04 0.25
C TYR A 39 2.46 -34.63 0.35
N LEU A 40 2.24 -35.76 -0.31
CA LEU A 40 0.96 -36.48 -0.28
C LEU A 40 0.64 -37.02 1.13
N THR A 41 1.66 -37.53 1.82
CA THR A 41 1.57 -38.06 3.21
C THR A 41 2.65 -37.41 4.08
N PRO A 42 2.58 -37.50 5.43
CA PRO A 42 3.58 -36.94 6.33
C PRO A 42 4.87 -37.80 6.36
N ASP A 43 5.45 -37.98 5.16
CA ASP A 43 6.70 -38.69 4.90
C ASP A 43 7.45 -38.00 3.76
N SER A 44 8.72 -37.68 3.99
CA SER A 44 9.59 -37.04 3.00
C SER A 44 9.89 -37.89 1.76
N ASN A 45 9.62 -39.19 1.81
CA ASN A 45 9.74 -40.12 0.69
C ASN A 45 8.45 -40.21 -0.13
N SER A 46 7.36 -39.61 0.33
CA SER A 46 6.10 -39.62 -0.42
C SER A 46 6.13 -38.66 -1.63
N SER A 47 5.14 -38.79 -2.51
CA SER A 47 5.03 -37.97 -3.70
C SER A 47 4.93 -36.49 -3.37
N VAL A 48 5.70 -35.64 -4.06
CA VAL A 48 5.65 -34.19 -3.96
C VAL A 48 4.51 -33.67 -4.82
N LEU A 49 3.56 -32.97 -4.22
CA LEU A 49 2.38 -32.37 -4.88
C LEU A 49 2.65 -30.95 -5.38
N GLY A 50 3.63 -30.26 -4.78
CA GLY A 50 3.99 -28.88 -5.10
C GLY A 50 4.98 -28.30 -4.12
N SER A 51 5.17 -26.99 -4.19
CA SER A 51 6.02 -26.25 -3.26
C SER A 51 5.39 -24.92 -2.86
N ILE A 52 5.71 -24.45 -1.70
CA ILE A 52 5.25 -23.18 -1.13
C ILE A 52 6.46 -22.28 -0.97
N ASP A 53 6.36 -21.06 -1.49
CA ASP A 53 7.38 -20.04 -1.34
C ASP A 53 7.24 -19.30 0.00
N ARG A 54 8.25 -18.52 0.35
CA ARG A 54 8.26 -17.64 1.52
C ARG A 54 7.12 -16.63 1.42
N GLY A 55 6.52 -16.28 2.57
CA GLY A 55 5.43 -15.32 2.66
C GLY A 55 4.05 -15.85 2.24
N ARG A 56 3.97 -17.10 1.73
CA ARG A 56 2.68 -17.66 1.33
C ARG A 56 1.82 -18.04 2.53
N ASP A 57 0.54 -17.68 2.40
CA ASP A 57 -0.52 -17.96 3.36
C ASP A 57 -0.94 -19.45 3.32
N LEU A 58 -1.21 -20.01 4.47
CA LEU A 58 -1.60 -21.39 4.69
C LEU A 58 -2.89 -21.49 5.48
N VAL A 59 -3.77 -22.39 5.09
CA VAL A 59 -4.83 -22.89 5.95
C VAL A 59 -4.36 -24.20 6.57
N ILE A 60 -4.23 -24.23 7.90
CA ILE A 60 -3.77 -25.40 8.66
C ILE A 60 -4.99 -26.25 9.00
N LEU A 61 -4.99 -27.49 8.52
CA LEU A 61 -6.07 -28.43 8.70
C LEU A 61 -5.84 -29.29 9.94
N GLU A 62 -4.62 -29.83 10.11
CA GLU A 62 -4.23 -30.63 11.26
C GLU A 62 -2.71 -30.60 11.47
N THR A 63 -2.26 -31.01 12.64
CA THR A 63 -0.84 -31.07 13.00
C THR A 63 -0.53 -32.43 13.61
N THR A 64 0.56 -33.04 13.16
CA THR A 64 1.14 -34.26 13.74
C THR A 64 2.60 -34.04 14.11
N PRO A 65 3.27 -34.90 14.88
CA PRO A 65 4.67 -34.69 15.23
C PRO A 65 5.57 -34.46 14.01
N GLY A 66 6.11 -33.23 13.89
CA GLY A 66 7.01 -32.81 12.82
C GLY A 66 6.36 -32.47 11.49
N TRP A 67 5.02 -32.56 11.36
CA TRP A 67 4.29 -32.29 10.12
C TRP A 67 3.02 -31.47 10.34
N VAL A 68 2.67 -30.71 9.33
CA VAL A 68 1.44 -29.90 9.27
C VAL A 68 0.70 -30.22 7.97
N HIS A 69 -0.57 -30.58 8.07
CA HIS A 69 -1.45 -30.73 6.91
C HIS A 69 -2.04 -29.36 6.56
N VAL A 70 -1.82 -28.92 5.34
CA VAL A 70 -2.17 -27.56 4.92
C VAL A 70 -2.87 -27.54 3.57
N THR A 71 -3.67 -26.52 3.38
CA THR A 71 -4.10 -26.07 2.06
C THR A 71 -3.39 -24.77 1.73
N ALA A 72 -2.78 -24.68 0.57
CA ALA A 72 -2.07 -23.50 0.10
C ALA A 72 -2.40 -23.17 -1.36
N ASN A 73 -2.50 -21.88 -1.65
CA ASN A 73 -2.61 -21.37 -3.01
C ASN A 73 -1.19 -21.23 -3.60
N LEU A 74 -0.84 -22.06 -4.55
CA LEU A 74 0.46 -22.00 -5.25
C LEU A 74 0.47 -20.91 -6.32
N THR A 75 -0.69 -20.71 -6.96
CA THR A 75 -0.97 -19.60 -7.90
C THR A 75 -2.41 -19.13 -7.69
N GLU A 76 -2.84 -18.11 -8.40
CA GLU A 76 -4.24 -17.62 -8.34
C GLU A 76 -5.29 -18.69 -8.68
N VAL A 77 -4.89 -19.69 -9.48
CA VAL A 77 -5.80 -20.75 -9.99
C VAL A 77 -5.45 -22.14 -9.47
N LYS A 78 -4.36 -22.30 -8.73
CA LYS A 78 -3.90 -23.62 -8.27
C LYS A 78 -3.80 -23.67 -6.75
N THR A 79 -4.72 -24.39 -6.14
CA THR A 79 -4.72 -24.74 -4.72
C THR A 79 -4.26 -26.18 -4.54
N VAL A 80 -3.42 -26.45 -3.55
CA VAL A 80 -2.91 -27.78 -3.22
C VAL A 80 -3.12 -28.04 -1.73
N THR A 81 -3.60 -29.23 -1.41
CA THR A 81 -3.72 -29.73 -0.04
C THR A 81 -2.76 -30.89 0.14
N GLY A 82 -2.00 -30.88 1.22
CA GLY A 82 -1.03 -31.91 1.56
C GLY A 82 -0.20 -31.57 2.79
N TRP A 83 0.85 -32.32 3.01
CA TRP A 83 1.67 -32.26 4.20
C TRP A 83 2.95 -31.46 3.98
N ILE A 84 3.31 -30.62 4.91
CA ILE A 84 4.61 -29.93 4.97
C ILE A 84 5.32 -30.27 6.26
N VAL A 85 6.65 -30.20 6.27
CA VAL A 85 7.44 -30.31 7.50
C VAL A 85 7.14 -29.09 8.37
N ASP A 86 6.88 -29.29 9.66
CA ASP A 86 6.62 -28.21 10.63
C ASP A 86 7.90 -27.44 10.98
N LYS A 87 8.46 -26.76 9.96
CA LYS A 87 9.64 -25.91 10.10
C LYS A 87 9.43 -24.61 9.34
N GLY A 88 9.43 -23.49 10.05
CA GLY A 88 9.24 -22.18 9.46
C GLY A 88 7.78 -21.85 9.14
N VAL A 89 6.85 -22.52 9.80
CA VAL A 89 5.42 -22.16 9.80
C VAL A 89 5.17 -21.22 10.99
N ILE A 90 4.79 -20.00 10.71
CA ILE A 90 4.33 -19.05 11.73
C ILE A 90 2.82 -19.06 11.73
N ARG A 91 2.21 -19.41 12.85
CA ARG A 91 0.76 -19.51 13.01
C ARG A 91 0.18 -18.17 13.39
N ALA A 92 -1.01 -17.86 12.92
CA ALA A 92 -1.76 -16.68 13.37
C ALA A 92 -1.91 -16.72 14.92
N ALA A 93 -1.76 -15.58 15.56
CA ALA A 93 -1.78 -15.43 17.03
C ALA A 93 -0.66 -16.20 17.80
N GLN A 94 0.36 -16.73 17.11
CA GLN A 94 1.52 -17.31 17.78
C GLN A 94 2.27 -16.23 18.57
N PRO A 95 2.71 -16.48 19.82
CA PRO A 95 3.54 -15.54 20.55
C PRO A 95 4.78 -15.11 19.75
N ASP A 96 5.09 -13.82 19.73
CA ASP A 96 6.17 -13.20 18.96
C ASP A 96 6.15 -13.47 17.43
N GLY A 97 5.08 -14.06 16.90
CA GLY A 97 4.95 -14.35 15.48
C GLY A 97 4.97 -13.09 14.60
N ASP A 98 4.45 -11.99 15.11
CA ASP A 98 4.51 -10.68 14.46
C ASP A 98 5.94 -10.20 14.25
N ARG A 99 6.80 -10.33 15.26
CA ARG A 99 8.22 -9.94 15.20
C ARG A 99 9.01 -10.83 14.24
N VAL A 100 8.73 -12.15 14.26
CA VAL A 100 9.39 -13.08 13.35
C VAL A 100 9.02 -12.78 11.91
N LEU A 101 7.73 -12.63 11.59
CA LEU A 101 7.27 -12.30 10.25
C LEU A 101 7.79 -10.94 9.80
N TYR A 102 7.76 -9.92 10.67
CA TYR A 102 8.27 -8.60 10.35
C TYR A 102 9.78 -8.61 10.06
N GLY A 103 10.57 -9.31 10.89
CA GLY A 103 12.02 -9.45 10.66
C GLY A 103 12.35 -10.16 9.34
N GLU A 104 11.62 -11.23 9.00
CA GLU A 104 11.75 -11.93 7.72
C GLU A 104 11.32 -11.07 6.52
N ALA A 105 10.32 -10.21 6.71
CA ALA A 105 9.89 -9.25 5.70
C ALA A 105 10.98 -8.20 5.43
N VAL A 106 11.56 -7.61 6.49
CA VAL A 106 12.67 -6.65 6.39
C VAL A 106 13.88 -7.27 5.68
N ASP A 107 14.27 -8.52 6.06
CA ASP A 107 15.36 -9.23 5.39
C ASP A 107 15.07 -9.44 3.90
N SER A 108 13.83 -9.79 3.56
CA SER A 108 13.44 -9.99 2.16
C SER A 108 13.43 -8.68 1.37
N GLU A 109 12.99 -7.56 1.97
CA GLU A 109 13.03 -6.23 1.36
C GLU A 109 14.49 -5.76 1.13
N ASP A 110 15.37 -5.99 2.10
CA ASP A 110 16.80 -5.71 1.96
C ASP A 110 17.43 -6.55 0.82
N GLN A 111 17.06 -7.84 0.72
CA GLN A 111 17.48 -8.67 -0.42
C GLN A 111 16.97 -8.14 -1.76
N ALA A 112 15.75 -7.61 -1.82
CA ALA A 112 15.19 -7.04 -3.04
C ALA A 112 15.94 -5.79 -3.51
N SER A 113 16.52 -5.02 -2.60
CA SER A 113 17.28 -3.81 -2.92
C SER A 113 18.71 -4.08 -3.43
N ARG A 114 19.24 -5.30 -3.30
CA ARG A 114 20.60 -5.66 -3.70
C ARG A 114 20.68 -6.05 -5.17
N ALA A 115 21.76 -5.65 -5.85
CA ALA A 115 21.99 -5.96 -7.27
C ALA A 115 21.96 -7.47 -7.60
N HIS A 116 22.34 -8.33 -6.65
CA HIS A 116 22.33 -9.79 -6.76
C HIS A 116 21.52 -10.43 -5.63
N GLY A 117 20.42 -9.79 -5.25
CA GLY A 117 19.53 -10.30 -4.24
C GLY A 117 18.76 -11.54 -4.74
N ARG A 118 18.06 -12.19 -3.81
CA ARG A 118 17.25 -13.36 -4.11
C ARG A 118 16.12 -13.02 -5.08
N ASN A 119 15.89 -13.88 -6.06
CA ASN A 119 14.72 -13.78 -6.94
C ASN A 119 13.43 -13.75 -6.11
N ASN A 120 12.45 -12.98 -6.53
CA ASN A 120 11.16 -12.79 -5.89
C ASN A 120 11.22 -12.18 -4.45
N ALA A 121 12.38 -11.63 -4.04
CA ALA A 121 12.53 -11.09 -2.69
C ALA A 121 11.53 -9.96 -2.37
N ALA A 122 11.19 -9.12 -3.35
CA ALA A 122 10.18 -8.07 -3.20
C ALA A 122 8.77 -8.67 -2.95
N GLN A 123 8.38 -9.68 -3.73
CA GLN A 123 7.12 -10.38 -3.55
C GLN A 123 7.06 -11.11 -2.20
N ASP A 124 8.17 -11.76 -1.80
CA ASP A 124 8.28 -12.39 -0.49
C ASP A 124 8.09 -11.37 0.65
N ALA A 125 8.77 -10.21 0.56
CA ALA A 125 8.64 -9.14 1.54
C ALA A 125 7.18 -8.64 1.62
N MET A 126 6.57 -8.36 0.47
CA MET A 126 5.18 -7.92 0.37
C MET A 126 4.23 -8.89 1.08
N HIS A 127 4.35 -10.18 0.82
CA HIS A 127 3.49 -11.19 1.43
C HIS A 127 3.72 -11.34 2.93
N LEU A 128 4.99 -11.33 3.38
CA LEU A 128 5.33 -11.42 4.80
C LEU A 128 4.81 -10.21 5.59
N TYR A 129 4.98 -8.98 5.07
CA TYR A 129 4.42 -7.79 5.67
C TYR A 129 2.88 -7.85 5.75
N TYR A 130 2.23 -8.32 4.69
CA TYR A 130 0.79 -8.49 4.68
C TYR A 130 0.33 -9.48 5.76
N CYS A 131 1.04 -10.60 5.95
CA CYS A 131 0.76 -11.56 7.01
C CYS A 131 0.91 -10.96 8.42
N VAL A 132 1.87 -10.05 8.65
CA VAL A 132 1.97 -9.33 9.94
C VAL A 132 0.67 -8.57 10.22
N ALA A 133 0.19 -7.77 9.26
CA ALA A 133 -1.00 -6.95 9.43
C ALA A 133 -2.28 -7.79 9.60
N GLU A 134 -2.39 -8.91 8.88
CA GLU A 134 -3.58 -9.77 8.90
C GLU A 134 -3.63 -10.68 10.12
N TYR A 135 -2.50 -11.25 10.54
CA TYR A 135 -2.49 -12.22 11.65
C TYR A 135 -2.32 -11.56 13.01
N PHE A 136 -1.71 -10.38 13.03
CA PHE A 136 -1.40 -9.65 14.26
C PHE A 136 -1.86 -8.18 14.16
N PRO A 137 -3.17 -7.93 13.96
CA PRO A 137 -3.68 -6.57 13.73
C PRO A 137 -3.48 -5.62 14.92
N GLN A 138 -3.22 -6.17 16.12
CA GLN A 138 -2.91 -5.39 17.35
C GLN A 138 -1.41 -5.21 17.56
N SER A 139 -0.56 -5.75 16.68
CA SER A 139 0.88 -5.55 16.76
C SER A 139 1.26 -4.09 16.53
N PRO A 140 2.27 -3.55 17.22
CA PRO A 140 2.80 -2.21 16.94
C PRO A 140 3.38 -2.10 15.52
N PHE A 141 3.68 -3.21 14.87
CA PHE A 141 4.19 -3.27 13.49
C PHE A 141 3.08 -3.31 12.44
N ALA A 142 1.81 -3.60 12.80
CA ALA A 142 0.75 -3.90 11.85
C ALA A 142 0.51 -2.76 10.83
N GLY A 143 0.48 -1.51 11.29
CA GLY A 143 0.28 -0.34 10.41
C GLY A 143 1.44 -0.13 9.45
N GLU A 144 2.68 -0.24 9.93
CA GLU A 144 3.87 -0.16 9.09
C GLU A 144 3.92 -1.30 8.09
N ALA A 145 3.71 -2.51 8.54
CA ALA A 145 3.73 -3.70 7.70
C ALA A 145 2.69 -3.61 6.58
N MET A 146 1.47 -3.19 6.89
CA MET A 146 0.45 -3.03 5.85
C MET A 146 0.82 -1.97 4.82
N TYR A 147 1.36 -0.83 5.27
CA TYR A 147 1.84 0.21 4.37
C TYR A 147 2.99 -0.28 3.49
N ARG A 148 4.02 -0.94 4.07
CA ARG A 148 5.16 -1.47 3.29
C ARG A 148 4.72 -2.52 2.27
N ALA A 149 3.79 -3.41 2.63
CA ALA A 149 3.21 -4.36 1.68
C ALA A 149 2.53 -3.65 0.51
N ALA A 150 1.74 -2.61 0.80
CA ALA A 150 1.05 -1.80 -0.21
C ALA A 150 2.04 -1.02 -1.08
N ASP A 151 3.11 -0.46 -0.50
CA ASP A 151 4.14 0.30 -1.22
C ASP A 151 4.96 -0.59 -2.15
N ILE A 152 5.44 -1.75 -1.67
CA ILE A 152 6.16 -2.70 -2.53
C ILE A 152 5.28 -3.12 -3.72
N ARG A 153 4.01 -3.43 -3.48
CA ARG A 153 3.07 -3.73 -4.55
C ARG A 153 2.92 -2.58 -5.54
N TRP A 154 2.77 -1.36 -5.04
CA TRP A 154 2.69 -0.15 -5.85
C TRP A 154 3.91 0.02 -6.76
N GLN A 155 5.12 -0.17 -6.21
CA GLN A 155 6.37 -0.07 -6.98
C GLN A 155 6.48 -1.16 -8.06
N ILE A 156 6.07 -2.39 -7.76
CA ILE A 156 6.03 -3.49 -8.75
C ILE A 156 5.06 -3.15 -9.89
N GLU A 157 3.83 -2.73 -9.56
CA GLU A 157 2.82 -2.34 -10.55
C GLU A 157 3.27 -1.13 -11.37
N LYS A 158 3.86 -0.12 -10.74
CA LYS A 158 4.40 1.07 -11.41
C LYS A 158 5.49 0.70 -12.42
N SER A 159 6.41 -0.19 -12.04
CA SER A 159 7.45 -0.69 -12.94
C SER A 159 6.86 -1.38 -14.18
N ASP A 160 5.84 -2.23 -14.00
CA ASP A 160 5.15 -2.93 -15.09
C ASP A 160 4.38 -1.94 -15.99
N ILE A 161 3.54 -1.08 -15.40
CA ILE A 161 2.72 -0.10 -16.13
C ILE A 161 3.60 0.88 -16.91
N SER A 162 4.76 1.27 -16.38
CA SER A 162 5.68 2.20 -17.07
C SER A 162 6.19 1.68 -18.41
N THR A 163 6.17 0.37 -18.62
CA THR A 163 6.56 -0.27 -19.88
C THR A 163 5.45 -0.31 -20.94
N ARG A 164 4.21 -0.02 -20.55
CA ARG A 164 3.03 -0.12 -21.42
C ARG A 164 2.90 1.11 -22.33
N PRO A 165 2.30 0.96 -23.53
CA PRO A 165 2.07 2.10 -24.44
C PRO A 165 1.30 3.26 -23.79
N SER A 166 0.31 2.96 -22.94
CA SER A 166 -0.50 3.95 -22.23
C SER A 166 0.31 4.84 -21.28
N ALA A 167 1.50 4.43 -20.84
CA ALA A 167 2.36 5.25 -19.98
C ALA A 167 2.79 6.58 -20.62
N LYS A 168 2.75 6.67 -21.97
CA LYS A 168 3.10 7.87 -22.74
C LYS A 168 1.93 8.85 -22.90
N GLU A 169 0.71 8.45 -22.53
CA GLU A 169 -0.45 9.32 -22.63
C GLU A 169 -0.32 10.51 -21.67
N LYS A 170 -0.72 11.71 -22.14
CA LYS A 170 -0.70 12.93 -21.35
C LYS A 170 -1.72 12.88 -20.21
N GLU A 171 -2.95 12.60 -20.57
CA GLU A 171 -4.06 12.64 -19.63
C GLU A 171 -4.06 11.44 -18.68
N ALA A 172 -4.17 11.71 -17.38
CA ALA A 172 -4.14 10.67 -16.36
C ALA A 172 -5.19 9.56 -16.57
N PHE A 173 -6.38 9.91 -17.04
CA PHE A 173 -7.46 8.95 -17.27
C PHE A 173 -7.28 8.04 -18.49
N LEU A 174 -6.32 8.35 -19.37
CA LEU A 174 -5.95 7.51 -20.52
C LEU A 174 -4.82 6.53 -20.16
N ARG A 175 -4.11 6.77 -19.04
CA ARG A 175 -3.05 5.90 -18.57
C ARG A 175 -3.62 4.83 -17.66
N GLU A 176 -3.04 3.65 -17.73
CA GLU A 176 -3.27 2.65 -16.69
C GLU A 176 -2.68 3.13 -15.38
N GLY A 177 -3.48 3.11 -14.32
CA GLY A 177 -3.05 3.46 -12.97
C GLY A 177 -2.71 2.23 -12.14
N MET A 178 -1.93 2.42 -11.09
CA MET A 178 -1.70 1.40 -10.06
C MET A 178 -3.00 1.08 -9.32
N ASN A 179 -3.11 -0.15 -8.82
CA ASN A 179 -4.27 -0.56 -8.04
C ASN A 179 -4.30 0.15 -6.67
N GLU A 180 -5.23 1.05 -6.50
CA GLU A 180 -5.38 1.87 -5.29
C GLU A 180 -5.93 1.12 -4.07
N GLN A 181 -6.47 -0.08 -4.25
CA GLN A 181 -7.19 -0.78 -3.18
C GLN A 181 -6.34 -0.98 -1.94
N PHE A 182 -5.08 -1.41 -2.10
CA PHE A 182 -4.19 -1.67 -0.96
C PHE A 182 -3.85 -0.39 -0.19
N MET A 183 -3.59 0.72 -0.87
CA MET A 183 -3.38 2.02 -0.22
C MET A 183 -4.65 2.49 0.49
N LYS A 184 -5.81 2.33 -0.11
CA LYS A 184 -7.10 2.64 0.52
C LYS A 184 -7.40 1.77 1.75
N GLU A 185 -6.95 0.52 1.75
CA GLU A 185 -7.05 -0.36 2.92
C GLU A 185 -6.15 0.10 4.07
N VAL A 186 -4.94 0.57 3.80
CA VAL A 186 -4.06 1.17 4.83
C VAL A 186 -4.76 2.36 5.48
N ILE A 187 -5.29 3.28 4.67
CA ILE A 187 -6.02 4.47 5.16
C ILE A 187 -7.22 4.07 6.02
N LYS A 188 -7.97 3.05 5.60
CA LYS A 188 -9.17 2.58 6.29
C LYS A 188 -8.86 1.86 7.61
N LYS A 189 -7.82 0.99 7.62
CA LYS A 189 -7.50 0.16 8.79
C LYS A 189 -6.67 0.91 9.84
N PHE A 190 -5.88 1.91 9.43
CA PHE A 190 -4.96 2.66 10.31
C PHE A 190 -5.18 4.19 10.21
N PRO A 191 -6.42 4.68 10.37
CA PRO A 191 -6.72 6.11 10.21
C PRO A 191 -5.97 6.96 11.24
N GLY A 192 -5.54 8.16 10.83
CA GLY A 192 -4.82 9.11 11.69
C GLY A 192 -3.39 8.71 12.02
N THR A 193 -2.83 7.74 11.33
CA THR A 193 -1.42 7.34 11.47
C THR A 193 -0.59 7.88 10.31
N LYS A 194 0.73 8.03 10.54
CA LYS A 194 1.67 8.39 9.46
C LYS A 194 1.61 7.44 8.25
N TRP A 195 1.20 6.18 8.46
CA TRP A 195 1.07 5.19 7.41
C TRP A 195 -0.12 5.45 6.50
N ALA A 196 -1.25 5.87 7.08
CA ALA A 196 -2.41 6.33 6.32
C ALA A 196 -2.09 7.60 5.53
N ASP A 197 -1.34 8.53 6.12
CA ASP A 197 -0.92 9.76 5.43
C ASP A 197 0.00 9.45 4.24
N LEU A 198 0.99 8.56 4.42
CA LEU A 198 1.87 8.12 3.34
C LEU A 198 1.09 7.39 2.23
N ALA A 199 0.14 6.53 2.59
CA ALA A 199 -0.73 5.87 1.62
C ALA A 199 -1.59 6.86 0.82
N ALA A 200 -2.10 7.92 1.47
CA ALA A 200 -2.83 8.99 0.80
C ALA A 200 -1.95 9.79 -0.18
N PHE A 201 -0.66 9.96 0.14
CA PHE A 201 0.31 10.59 -0.75
C PHE A 201 0.49 9.78 -2.05
N HIS A 202 0.66 8.47 -1.95
CA HIS A 202 0.76 7.58 -3.13
C HIS A 202 -0.44 7.70 -4.08
N LEU A 203 -1.65 7.88 -3.54
CA LEU A 203 -2.86 8.03 -4.37
C LEU A 203 -2.87 9.28 -5.26
N ILE A 204 -2.00 10.25 -5.03
CA ILE A 204 -1.83 11.41 -5.90
C ILE A 204 -1.25 10.97 -7.25
N GLU A 205 -0.35 10.01 -7.26
CA GLU A 205 0.41 9.60 -8.45
C GLU A 205 -0.50 9.18 -9.62
N ASN A 206 -1.58 8.46 -9.34
CA ASN A 206 -2.56 8.08 -10.37
C ASN A 206 -3.33 9.26 -10.98
N LYS A 207 -3.26 10.45 -10.37
CA LYS A 207 -3.97 11.66 -10.82
C LYS A 207 -3.08 12.61 -11.60
N LEU A 208 -1.76 12.38 -11.56
CA LEU A 208 -0.81 13.24 -12.23
C LEU A 208 -0.90 13.04 -13.76
N CYS A 209 -0.72 14.09 -14.52
CA CYS A 209 -0.54 14.00 -15.97
C CYS A 209 0.80 13.29 -16.31
N GLY A 210 0.94 12.85 -17.55
CA GLY A 210 2.22 12.46 -18.13
C GLY A 210 3.07 13.70 -18.48
N ASP A 211 3.64 13.72 -19.68
CA ASP A 211 4.33 14.90 -20.18
C ASP A 211 3.32 16.05 -20.40
N TRP A 212 3.58 17.21 -19.80
CA TRP A 212 2.67 18.35 -19.85
C TRP A 212 2.64 19.03 -21.22
N GLN A 213 3.65 18.84 -22.06
CA GLN A 213 3.73 19.39 -23.43
C GLN A 213 3.48 20.91 -23.50
N GLY A 214 3.85 21.64 -22.45
CA GLY A 214 3.65 23.08 -22.34
C GLY A 214 2.24 23.53 -21.92
N ASP A 215 1.29 22.63 -21.71
CA ASP A 215 -0.08 22.98 -21.27
C ASP A 215 -0.12 23.28 -19.76
N PRO A 216 -0.46 24.51 -19.35
CA PRO A 216 -0.44 24.91 -17.95
C PRO A 216 -1.55 24.26 -17.10
N LYS A 217 -2.57 23.62 -17.72
CA LYS A 217 -3.69 23.02 -16.97
C LYS A 217 -3.23 21.87 -16.07
N CYS A 218 -2.32 21.03 -16.58
CA CYS A 218 -1.82 19.88 -15.82
C CYS A 218 -1.04 20.30 -14.57
N PRO A 219 0.07 21.07 -14.66
CA PRO A 219 0.82 21.44 -13.48
C PRO A 219 0.02 22.31 -12.50
N ALA A 220 -0.94 23.13 -12.97
CA ALA A 220 -1.83 23.88 -12.10
C ALA A 220 -2.69 22.94 -11.23
N LYS A 221 -3.34 21.94 -11.85
CA LYS A 221 -4.17 20.97 -11.17
C LYS A 221 -3.36 20.06 -10.23
N GLU A 222 -2.15 19.69 -10.64
CA GLU A 222 -1.26 18.89 -9.81
C GLU A 222 -0.77 19.64 -8.57
N ALA A 223 -0.46 20.94 -8.69
CA ALA A 223 -0.13 21.78 -7.54
C ALA A 223 -1.28 21.80 -6.52
N ASP A 224 -2.54 21.91 -6.98
CA ASP A 224 -3.71 21.87 -6.10
C ASP A 224 -3.84 20.51 -5.36
N TYR A 225 -3.48 19.39 -6.00
CA TYR A 225 -3.49 18.08 -5.32
C TYR A 225 -2.50 18.03 -4.15
N TYR A 226 -1.28 18.55 -4.34
CA TYR A 226 -0.26 18.57 -3.31
C TYR A 226 -0.57 19.57 -2.19
N GLU A 227 -1.07 20.77 -2.53
CA GLU A 227 -1.53 21.74 -1.51
C GLU A 227 -2.67 21.15 -0.69
N LYS A 228 -3.66 20.53 -1.33
CA LYS A 228 -4.76 19.85 -0.64
C LYS A 228 -4.24 18.76 0.28
N TYR A 229 -3.31 17.93 -0.19
CA TYR A 229 -2.73 16.88 0.63
C TYR A 229 -2.09 17.44 1.91
N VAL A 230 -1.29 18.49 1.81
CA VAL A 230 -0.63 19.10 2.98
C VAL A 230 -1.66 19.72 3.94
N ASN A 231 -2.75 20.29 3.43
CA ASN A 231 -3.82 20.81 4.26
C ASN A 231 -4.56 19.70 5.02
N ASP A 232 -4.80 18.56 4.37
CA ASP A 232 -5.49 17.42 4.96
C ASP A 232 -4.55 16.61 5.91
N HIS A 233 -3.22 16.61 5.64
CA HIS A 233 -2.20 15.80 6.32
C HIS A 233 -0.98 16.64 6.75
N PRO A 234 -1.14 17.68 7.58
CA PRO A 234 -0.06 18.64 7.89
C PRO A 234 1.12 18.04 8.66
N GLN A 235 0.93 16.90 9.33
CA GLN A 235 1.96 16.18 10.09
C GLN A 235 2.53 14.98 9.35
N SER A 236 2.16 14.80 8.09
CA SER A 236 2.66 13.69 7.28
C SER A 236 4.17 13.75 7.08
N PRO A 237 4.87 12.60 7.12
CA PRO A 237 6.27 12.53 6.70
C PRO A 237 6.50 13.02 5.26
N ALA A 238 5.49 12.92 4.38
CA ALA A 238 5.56 13.40 2.99
C ALA A 238 5.18 14.89 2.83
N ALA A 239 4.87 15.62 3.91
CA ALA A 239 4.43 17.01 3.79
C ALA A 239 5.48 17.94 3.16
N ALA A 240 6.77 17.74 3.49
CA ALA A 240 7.86 18.51 2.89
C ALA A 240 7.99 18.26 1.38
N GLU A 241 7.88 17.00 0.97
CA GLU A 241 7.87 16.57 -0.43
C GLU A 241 6.70 17.19 -1.18
N ALA A 242 5.49 17.01 -0.67
CA ALA A 242 4.28 17.56 -1.28
C ALA A 242 4.33 19.07 -1.47
N LEU A 243 4.82 19.82 -0.46
CA LEU A 243 5.02 21.26 -0.59
C LEU A 243 6.05 21.60 -1.67
N TYR A 244 7.17 20.88 -1.71
CA TYR A 244 8.17 21.10 -2.74
C TYR A 244 7.60 20.82 -4.14
N ASP A 245 6.86 19.74 -4.28
CA ASP A 245 6.22 19.35 -5.53
C ASP A 245 5.20 20.38 -6.02
N ALA A 246 4.43 20.99 -5.11
CA ALA A 246 3.55 22.11 -5.43
C ALA A 246 4.36 23.33 -5.89
N ALA A 247 5.41 23.71 -5.15
CA ALA A 247 6.26 24.84 -5.50
C ALA A 247 6.93 24.67 -6.87
N TRP A 248 7.41 23.45 -7.18
CA TRP A 248 8.02 23.14 -8.46
C TRP A 248 7.02 23.28 -9.63
N ARG A 249 5.77 22.82 -9.45
CA ARG A 249 4.71 22.97 -10.46
C ARG A 249 4.36 24.44 -10.70
N TYR A 250 4.25 25.23 -9.63
CA TYR A 250 4.06 26.68 -9.79
C TYR A 250 5.24 27.35 -10.48
N SER A 251 6.48 26.90 -10.23
CA SER A 251 7.64 27.43 -10.93
C SER A 251 7.64 27.12 -12.43
N ALA A 252 7.19 25.92 -12.81
CA ALA A 252 7.00 25.55 -14.22
C ALA A 252 5.94 26.41 -14.93
N LEU A 253 4.86 26.75 -14.23
CA LEU A 253 3.79 27.61 -14.74
C LEU A 253 4.25 29.04 -15.06
N ILE A 254 5.35 29.53 -14.48
CA ILE A 254 5.89 30.87 -14.78
C ILE A 254 6.16 31.01 -16.27
N GLU A 255 6.95 30.11 -16.85
CA GLU A 255 7.30 30.17 -18.26
C GLU A 255 6.15 29.75 -19.18
N MET A 256 5.34 28.76 -18.77
CA MET A 256 4.17 28.35 -19.54
C MET A 256 3.20 29.53 -19.75
N TYR A 257 2.82 30.22 -18.67
CA TYR A 257 1.93 31.38 -18.78
C TYR A 257 2.57 32.58 -19.45
N LYS A 258 3.89 32.74 -19.35
CA LYS A 258 4.61 33.77 -20.08
C LYS A 258 4.59 33.52 -21.59
N THR A 259 4.81 32.27 -21.99
CA THR A 259 4.71 31.83 -23.39
C THR A 259 3.30 32.03 -23.96
N ASP A 260 2.28 31.81 -23.15
CA ASP A 260 0.87 32.03 -23.50
C ASP A 260 0.45 33.51 -23.39
N GLU A 261 1.37 34.45 -23.17
CA GLU A 261 1.12 35.89 -22.96
C GLU A 261 0.20 36.22 -21.77
N GLN A 262 0.04 35.27 -20.82
CA GLN A 262 -0.78 35.41 -19.60
C GLN A 262 0.06 35.96 -18.45
N LEU A 263 0.68 37.14 -18.61
CA LEU A 263 1.68 37.70 -17.68
C LEU A 263 1.21 37.78 -16.22
N LYS A 264 -0.08 38.13 -16.00
CA LYS A 264 -0.66 38.18 -14.66
C LYS A 264 -0.60 36.81 -13.96
N LYS A 265 -0.98 35.73 -14.64
CA LYS A 265 -0.91 34.37 -14.10
C LYS A 265 0.52 33.90 -13.89
N SER A 266 1.45 34.32 -14.77
CA SER A 266 2.87 34.06 -14.62
C SER A 266 3.38 34.64 -13.29
N GLU A 267 3.11 35.91 -12.99
CA GLU A 267 3.52 36.57 -11.74
C GLU A 267 2.82 35.97 -10.51
N GLU A 268 1.52 35.64 -10.60
CA GLU A 268 0.80 34.92 -9.53
C GLU A 268 1.46 33.56 -9.23
N SER A 269 1.81 32.79 -10.27
CA SER A 269 2.50 31.50 -10.12
C SER A 269 3.88 31.65 -9.51
N LYS A 270 4.63 32.69 -9.92
CA LYS A 270 5.93 33.04 -9.32
C LYS A 270 5.81 33.34 -7.83
N GLY A 271 4.83 34.15 -7.46
CA GLY A 271 4.56 34.49 -6.04
C GLY A 271 4.26 33.23 -5.21
N LYS A 272 3.40 32.33 -5.71
CA LYS A 272 3.07 31.06 -5.05
C LYS A 272 4.30 30.14 -4.95
N ALA A 273 5.06 29.96 -6.05
CA ALA A 273 6.27 29.15 -6.03
C ALA A 273 7.26 29.61 -4.97
N ILE A 274 7.52 30.91 -4.89
CA ILE A 274 8.44 31.49 -3.90
C ILE A 274 7.91 31.27 -2.48
N ALA A 275 6.64 31.58 -2.23
CA ALA A 275 6.07 31.47 -0.89
C ALA A 275 6.11 30.04 -0.36
N ILE A 276 5.74 29.05 -1.20
CA ILE A 276 5.75 27.64 -0.81
C ILE A 276 7.19 27.13 -0.65
N ALA A 277 8.12 27.46 -1.56
CA ALA A 277 9.52 27.06 -1.46
C ALA A 277 10.20 27.65 -0.21
N GLN A 278 9.90 28.91 0.15
CA GLN A 278 10.36 29.53 1.41
C GLN A 278 9.82 28.79 2.63
N LYS A 279 8.54 28.36 2.60
CA LYS A 279 7.94 27.56 3.66
C LYS A 279 8.68 26.23 3.83
N VAL A 280 8.99 25.52 2.74
CA VAL A 280 9.76 24.26 2.79
C VAL A 280 11.16 24.50 3.34
N ALA A 281 11.89 25.49 2.83
CA ALA A 281 13.24 25.80 3.27
C ALA A 281 13.32 26.19 4.75
N SER A 282 12.30 26.88 5.28
CA SER A 282 12.25 27.32 6.68
C SER A 282 11.76 26.24 7.64
N GLN A 283 10.76 25.45 7.26
CA GLN A 283 10.18 24.42 8.13
C GLN A 283 10.97 23.10 8.13
N TYR A 284 11.66 22.80 7.02
CA TYR A 284 12.40 21.54 6.83
C TYR A 284 13.87 21.77 6.42
N PRO A 285 14.63 22.63 7.11
CA PRO A 285 15.95 23.10 6.64
C PRO A 285 17.00 21.98 6.55
N GLN A 286 16.82 20.90 7.31
CA GLN A 286 17.75 19.76 7.35
C GLN A 286 17.32 18.60 6.43
N SER A 287 16.24 18.75 5.67
CA SER A 287 15.76 17.73 4.73
C SER A 287 16.30 17.98 3.32
N ASP A 288 16.36 16.94 2.51
CA ASP A 288 16.65 17.06 1.08
C ASP A 288 15.67 18.01 0.38
N TRP A 289 14.41 18.01 0.81
CA TRP A 289 13.38 18.90 0.27
C TRP A 289 13.66 20.36 0.61
N GLY A 290 14.19 20.65 1.81
CA GLY A 290 14.65 21.98 2.19
C GLY A 290 15.77 22.49 1.30
N ALA A 291 16.78 21.63 1.04
CA ALA A 291 17.88 21.97 0.15
C ALA A 291 17.41 22.19 -1.31
N ARG A 292 16.51 21.32 -1.81
CA ARG A 292 15.89 21.46 -3.14
C ARG A 292 15.06 22.74 -3.25
N ALA A 293 14.32 23.12 -2.20
CA ALA A 293 13.56 24.35 -2.17
C ALA A 293 14.45 25.60 -2.21
N GLN A 294 15.59 25.60 -1.51
CA GLN A 294 16.58 26.69 -1.61
C GLN A 294 17.14 26.82 -3.03
N ARG A 295 17.48 25.69 -3.67
CA ARG A 295 17.88 25.68 -5.08
C ARG A 295 16.77 26.25 -5.98
N LEU A 296 15.52 25.86 -5.78
CA LEU A 296 14.37 26.37 -6.55
C LEU A 296 14.23 27.88 -6.42
N LEU A 297 14.31 28.42 -5.19
CA LEU A 297 14.30 29.87 -4.92
C LEU A 297 15.42 30.60 -5.66
N PHE A 298 16.63 30.03 -5.68
CA PHE A 298 17.75 30.60 -6.42
C PHE A 298 17.45 30.64 -7.94
N LEU A 299 16.96 29.56 -8.52
CA LEU A 299 16.63 29.51 -9.95
C LEU A 299 15.57 30.53 -10.33
N ILE A 300 14.49 30.63 -9.55
CA ILE A 300 13.43 31.62 -9.76
C ILE A 300 13.97 33.04 -9.64
N GLY A 301 14.85 33.29 -8.64
CA GLY A 301 15.47 34.60 -8.42
C GLY A 301 16.40 35.02 -9.56
N GLN A 302 17.06 34.07 -10.23
CA GLN A 302 17.91 34.32 -11.40
C GLN A 302 17.13 34.34 -12.72
N GLY A 303 15.81 34.07 -12.70
CA GLY A 303 15.01 33.97 -13.92
C GLY A 303 15.37 32.75 -14.79
N VAL A 304 15.91 31.68 -14.17
CA VAL A 304 16.21 30.43 -14.87
C VAL A 304 14.95 29.57 -14.92
N PRO A 305 14.46 29.23 -16.12
CA PRO A 305 13.28 28.35 -16.26
C PRO A 305 13.51 26.99 -15.62
N THR A 306 12.45 26.48 -14.98
CA THR A 306 12.46 25.15 -14.33
C THR A 306 11.76 24.07 -15.15
N TYR A 307 11.14 24.44 -16.27
CA TYR A 307 10.47 23.57 -17.22
C TYR A 307 10.84 23.94 -18.65
N GLY A 308 10.92 22.94 -19.52
CA GLY A 308 11.24 23.13 -20.94
C GLY A 308 12.70 23.51 -21.21
N ASN A 309 13.52 23.58 -20.18
CA ASN A 309 14.94 23.86 -20.30
C ASN A 309 15.68 22.53 -20.10
N SER A 310 16.20 21.95 -21.17
CA SER A 310 17.18 20.87 -21.07
C SER A 310 18.47 21.48 -20.53
N ILE A 311 18.56 21.53 -19.20
CA ILE A 311 19.85 21.74 -18.55
C ILE A 311 20.55 20.38 -18.66
N GLU A 312 21.30 20.20 -19.70
CA GLU A 312 22.30 19.16 -19.80
C GLU A 312 23.44 19.41 -18.81
#